data_9fbe7881c5e296ba7ff754a87189c422
#
_entry.id   9fbe7881c5e296ba7ff754a87189c422
#
_cell.length_a   1.000
_cell.length_b   1.000
_cell.length_c   1.000
_cell.angle_alpha   90.00
_cell.angle_beta   90.00
_cell.angle_gamma   90.00
#
_symmetry.space_group_name_H-M   'P 1'
#
loop_
_entity.id
_entity.type
_entity.pdbx_description
1 polymer ?
#
loop_
_entity_poly.entity_id
_entity_poly.type
_entity_poly.pdbx_seq_one_letter_code
_entity_poly.pdbx_strand_id
1 'polypeptide(L)'
;MRNAMKIGLALAALVAAGVYSVSAEDVSQQAVLNGTVVSVIEAGTPVKEGDVLVSVDSLVGGVPAARADRDGVVKEVRVQKGQTIARQDVVAVLESK
;
A
#
# COMPACT_ATOMS: atom_id res chain seq x y z
N MET A 1 -27.44 24.83 23.00
CA MET A 1 -27.64 24.42 22.85
C MET A 1 -27.35 23.45 22.43
N ARG A 2 -27.48 22.92 22.40
CA ARG A 2 -27.28 21.94 21.91
C ARG A 2 -26.22 21.78 21.14
N ASN A 3 -25.83 22.61 20.54
CA ASN A 3 -24.80 22.49 19.69
C ASN A 3 -23.55 22.13 20.29
N ALA A 4 -23.33 22.54 21.41
CA ALA A 4 -22.09 22.29 22.02
C ALA A 4 -21.79 20.84 22.13
N MET A 5 -22.78 20.08 22.34
CA MET A 5 -22.50 18.80 22.46
C MET A 5 -21.98 18.14 21.35
N LYS A 6 -22.28 18.55 20.22
CA LYS A 6 -21.76 17.93 19.12
C LYS A 6 -20.34 18.03 19.04
N ILE A 7 -19.81 19.05 19.43
CA ILE A 7 -18.43 19.27 19.34
C ILE A 7 -17.68 18.33 20.17
N GLY A 8 -18.18 18.03 21.28
CA GLY A 8 -17.47 17.16 22.13
C GLY A 8 -17.29 15.80 21.52
N LEU A 9 -18.24 15.38 20.75
CA LEU A 9 -18.12 14.14 20.14
C LEU A 9 -17.00 14.03 19.19
N ALA A 10 -16.85 15.03 18.43
CA ALA A 10 -15.82 15.02 17.44
C ALA A 10 -14.47 14.87 18.07
N LEU A 11 -14.29 15.52 19.17
CA LEU A 11 -13.05 15.47 19.80
C LEU A 11 -12.70 14.12 20.27
N ALA A 12 -13.62 13.47 20.83
CA ALA A 12 -13.35 12.18 21.34
C ALA A 12 -12.87 11.25 20.25
N ALA A 13 -13.46 11.35 19.13
CA ALA A 13 -13.10 10.49 18.05
C ALA A 13 -11.69 10.71 17.61
N LEU A 14 -11.29 11.93 17.56
CA LEU A 14 -9.99 12.22 17.12
C LEU A 14 -8.94 11.69 18.03
N VAL A 15 -9.14 11.81 19.24
CA VAL A 15 -8.18 11.38 20.18
C VAL A 15 -7.96 9.88 20.05
N ALA A 16 -9.00 9.16 19.95
CA ALA A 16 -8.88 7.75 19.86
C ALA A 16 -8.11 7.36 18.62
N ALA A 17 -8.42 7.98 17.55
CA ALA A 17 -7.76 7.65 16.33
C ALA A 17 -6.27 7.92 16.41
N GLY A 18 -5.91 8.97 16.99
CA GLY A 18 -4.52 9.31 17.07
C GLY A 18 -3.72 8.29 17.83
N VAL A 19 -4.25 7.75 18.84
CA VAL A 19 -3.55 6.82 19.63
C VAL A 19 -3.33 5.52 18.91
N TYR A 20 -4.29 5.07 18.22
CA TYR A 20 -4.14 3.82 17.56
C TYR A 20 -3.30 3.84 16.33
N SER A 21 -3.25 4.92 15.68
CA SER A 21 -2.53 4.95 14.43
C SER A 21 -1.03 4.80 14.58
N VAL A 22 -0.49 4.94 15.76
CA VAL A 22 0.95 4.80 15.88
C VAL A 22 1.41 3.39 15.77
N SER A 23 0.54 2.42 15.88
CA SER A 23 0.98 1.03 15.84
C SER A 23 1.02 0.46 14.43
N ALA A 24 0.45 1.15 13.47
CA ALA A 24 0.44 0.69 12.09
C ALA A 24 0.41 1.89 11.16
N GLU A 25 1.10 1.79 10.07
CA GLU A 25 1.23 2.89 9.13
C GLU A 25 1.03 2.41 7.72
N ASP A 26 0.26 3.11 6.94
CA ASP A 26 0.05 2.77 5.53
C ASP A 26 1.20 3.38 4.73
N VAL A 27 1.87 2.56 3.97
CA VAL A 27 3.01 3.01 3.18
C VAL A 27 2.80 2.64 1.73
N SER A 28 2.77 3.63 0.86
CA SER A 28 2.58 3.39 -0.57
C SER A 28 3.85 2.84 -1.19
N GLN A 29 3.70 1.87 -2.05
CA GLN A 29 4.81 1.26 -2.76
C GLN A 29 4.70 1.66 -4.22
N GLN A 30 5.78 2.16 -4.79
CA GLN A 30 5.79 2.67 -6.15
C GLN A 30 6.61 1.79 -7.07
N ALA A 31 6.21 1.75 -8.32
CA ALA A 31 6.96 1.03 -9.33
C ALA A 31 8.25 1.76 -9.65
N VAL A 32 9.30 1.02 -9.92
CA VAL A 32 10.57 1.60 -10.35
C VAL A 32 10.82 1.36 -11.84
N LEU A 33 9.92 0.68 -12.51
CA LEU A 33 10.03 0.38 -13.93
C LEU A 33 8.70 0.61 -14.63
N ASN A 34 8.76 0.87 -15.93
CA ASN A 34 7.56 0.93 -16.75
C ASN A 34 7.33 -0.47 -17.32
N GLY A 35 6.12 -0.82 -17.59
CA GLY A 35 5.84 -2.08 -18.28
C GLY A 35 4.44 -2.58 -18.03
N THR A 36 4.16 -3.76 -18.58
CA THR A 36 2.86 -4.39 -18.40
C THR A 36 2.96 -5.39 -17.27
N VAL A 37 2.03 -5.31 -16.34
CA VAL A 37 2.05 -6.15 -15.16
C VAL A 37 1.77 -7.60 -15.53
N VAL A 38 2.66 -8.50 -15.14
CA VAL A 38 2.50 -9.93 -15.38
C VAL A 38 2.20 -10.70 -14.10
N SER A 39 2.50 -10.12 -12.95
CA SER A 39 2.09 -10.73 -11.69
C SER A 39 1.94 -9.67 -10.61
N VAL A 40 1.02 -9.89 -9.71
CA VAL A 40 0.79 -9.00 -8.57
C VAL A 40 0.55 -9.85 -7.35
N ILE A 41 0.97 -9.33 -6.19
CA ILE A 41 0.74 -9.98 -4.94
C ILE A 41 -0.69 -9.71 -4.51
N GLU A 42 -1.27 -10.56 -3.71
CA GLU A 42 -2.64 -10.37 -3.26
C GLU A 42 -2.72 -9.57 -1.98
N ALA A 43 -3.79 -8.80 -1.83
CA ALA A 43 -4.03 -8.06 -0.60
C ALA A 43 -4.17 -9.04 0.56
N GLY A 44 -3.67 -8.67 1.69
CA GLY A 44 -3.70 -9.53 2.88
C GLY A 44 -2.46 -10.39 3.06
N THR A 45 -1.54 -10.36 2.10
CA THR A 45 -0.34 -11.19 2.16
C THR A 45 0.73 -10.55 3.05
N PRO A 46 1.27 -11.27 4.00
CA PRO A 46 2.39 -10.74 4.80
C PRO A 46 3.64 -10.71 3.94
N VAL A 47 4.42 -9.67 4.04
CA VAL A 47 5.64 -9.50 3.26
C VAL A 47 6.78 -9.02 4.13
N LYS A 48 7.98 -9.21 3.64
CA LYS A 48 9.18 -8.72 4.29
C LYS A 48 9.87 -7.75 3.36
N GLU A 49 10.73 -6.94 3.90
CA GLU A 49 11.50 -6.00 3.11
C GLU A 49 12.18 -6.74 1.96
N GLY A 50 12.05 -6.25 0.76
CA GLY A 50 12.64 -6.87 -0.43
C GLY A 50 11.74 -7.83 -1.18
N ASP A 51 10.61 -8.21 -0.59
CA ASP A 51 9.69 -9.13 -1.30
C ASP A 51 9.11 -8.44 -2.52
N VAL A 52 8.96 -9.18 -3.60
CA VAL A 52 8.43 -8.64 -4.85
C VAL A 52 6.93 -8.49 -4.76
N LEU A 53 6.43 -7.30 -5.02
CA LEU A 53 5.01 -7.02 -4.99
C LEU A 53 4.39 -7.10 -6.37
N VAL A 54 5.06 -6.54 -7.36
CA VAL A 54 4.55 -6.48 -8.73
C VAL A 54 5.70 -6.76 -9.69
N SER A 55 5.44 -7.56 -10.72
CA SER A 55 6.42 -7.80 -11.77
C SER A 55 5.84 -7.37 -13.09
N VAL A 56 6.69 -6.88 -13.98
CA VAL A 56 6.28 -6.48 -15.32
C VAL A 56 7.02 -7.29 -16.36
N ASP A 57 6.48 -7.32 -17.57
CA ASP A 57 7.07 -8.06 -18.66
C ASP A 57 8.30 -7.35 -19.19
N SER A 58 9.28 -8.11 -19.67
CA SER A 58 10.48 -7.55 -20.27
C SER A 58 11.03 -8.54 -21.26
N LEU A 59 12.11 -8.17 -21.93
CA LEU A 59 12.73 -9.04 -22.93
C LEU A 59 13.27 -10.31 -22.31
N VAL A 60 13.55 -10.30 -21.03
CA VAL A 60 14.08 -11.48 -20.35
C VAL A 60 13.02 -12.16 -19.49
N GLY A 61 11.75 -11.80 -19.64
CA GLY A 61 10.68 -12.36 -18.84
C GLY A 61 10.25 -11.41 -17.76
N GLY A 62 9.54 -11.87 -16.77
CA GLY A 62 9.04 -11.00 -15.71
C GLY A 62 10.17 -10.45 -14.87
N VAL A 63 10.16 -9.16 -14.62
CA VAL A 63 11.15 -8.52 -13.74
C VAL A 63 10.43 -7.76 -12.66
N PRO A 64 10.99 -7.69 -11.46
CA PRO A 64 10.34 -6.97 -10.36
C PRO A 64 10.22 -5.49 -10.66
N ALA A 65 9.02 -4.95 -10.58
CA ALA A 65 8.79 -3.52 -10.75
C ALA A 65 8.55 -2.84 -9.42
N ALA A 66 8.18 -3.56 -8.39
CA ALA A 66 7.99 -2.99 -7.07
C ALA A 66 8.30 -4.04 -6.02
N ARG A 67 9.00 -3.61 -4.97
CA ARG A 67 9.34 -4.49 -3.87
C ARG A 67 8.93 -3.81 -2.58
N ALA A 68 8.68 -4.59 -1.54
CA ALA A 68 8.33 -4.03 -0.25
C ALA A 68 9.55 -3.31 0.33
N ASP A 69 9.36 -2.12 0.85
CA ASP A 69 10.45 -1.37 1.43
C ASP A 69 10.56 -1.64 2.93
N ARG A 70 9.69 -2.45 3.48
CA ARG A 70 9.70 -2.82 4.89
C ARG A 70 8.82 -4.04 5.12
N ASP A 71 8.90 -4.61 6.31
CA ASP A 71 8.04 -5.71 6.69
C ASP A 71 6.63 -5.20 6.93
N GLY A 72 5.64 -5.94 6.57
CA GLY A 72 4.26 -5.57 6.80
C GLY A 72 3.28 -6.51 6.12
N VAL A 73 2.07 -6.03 5.89
CA VAL A 73 1.03 -6.80 5.23
C VAL A 73 0.51 -5.96 4.07
N VAL A 74 0.25 -6.57 2.94
CA VAL A 74 -0.30 -5.85 1.80
C VAL A 74 -1.73 -5.47 2.13
N LYS A 75 -1.98 -4.17 2.23
CA LYS A 75 -3.29 -3.67 2.57
C LYS A 75 -4.16 -3.54 1.33
N GLU A 76 -3.57 -3.08 0.26
CA GLU A 76 -4.32 -2.78 -0.95
C GLU A 76 -3.41 -2.92 -2.15
N VAL A 77 -3.94 -3.42 -3.26
CA VAL A 77 -3.21 -3.50 -4.52
C VAL A 77 -3.96 -2.63 -5.51
N ARG A 78 -3.24 -1.71 -6.14
CA ARG A 78 -3.86 -0.71 -7.01
C ARG A 78 -3.69 -0.99 -8.48
N VAL A 79 -3.06 -2.11 -8.84
CA VAL A 79 -2.85 -2.48 -10.23
C VAL A 79 -3.33 -3.91 -10.45
N GLN A 80 -3.56 -4.26 -11.70
CA GLN A 80 -4.01 -5.57 -12.05
C GLN A 80 -3.11 -6.18 -13.09
N LYS A 81 -3.09 -7.50 -13.17
CA LYS A 81 -2.35 -8.21 -14.19
C LYS A 81 -2.84 -7.76 -15.56
N GLY A 82 -1.94 -7.46 -16.43
CA GLY A 82 -2.25 -6.96 -17.77
C GLY A 82 -2.31 -5.45 -17.89
N GLN A 83 -2.24 -4.74 -16.79
CA GLN A 83 -2.29 -3.28 -16.81
C GLN A 83 -0.90 -2.72 -17.10
N THR A 84 -0.82 -1.64 -17.85
CA THR A 84 0.45 -0.97 -18.09
C THR A 84 0.68 0.04 -16.99
N ILE A 85 1.86 0.03 -16.41
CA ILE A 85 2.22 0.95 -15.36
C ILE A 85 3.47 1.73 -15.72
N ALA A 86 3.68 2.84 -15.09
CA ALA A 86 4.84 3.68 -15.31
C ALA A 86 5.64 3.81 -14.01
N ARG A 87 6.88 4.21 -14.14
CA ARG A 87 7.73 4.48 -13.00
C ARG A 87 7.04 5.47 -12.07
N GLN A 88 7.12 5.20 -10.79
CA GLN A 88 6.54 6.03 -9.73
C GLN A 88 5.03 5.87 -9.55
N ASP A 89 4.37 5.05 -10.34
CA ASP A 89 2.96 4.75 -10.09
C ASP A 89 2.84 3.99 -8.79
N VAL A 90 1.86 4.33 -7.97
CA VAL A 90 1.60 3.61 -6.74
C VAL A 90 0.92 2.30 -7.12
N VAL A 91 1.55 1.18 -6.82
CA VAL A 91 1.03 -0.13 -7.21
C VAL A 91 0.41 -0.89 -6.06
N ALA A 92 0.81 -0.58 -4.84
CA ALA A 92 0.28 -1.27 -3.67
C ALA A 92 0.47 -0.40 -2.44
N VAL A 93 -0.24 -0.72 -1.38
CA VAL A 93 -0.09 -0.05 -0.10
C VAL A 93 0.15 -1.13 0.94
N LEU A 94 1.19 -0.96 1.72
CA LEU A 94 1.51 -1.87 2.81
C LEU A 94 1.08 -1.25 4.12
N GLU A 95 0.67 -2.12 5.04
CA GLU A 95 0.44 -1.69 6.41
C GLU A 95 1.66 -2.19 7.18
N SER A 96 2.47 -1.28 7.70
CA SER A 96 3.70 -1.68 8.37
C SER A 96 3.40 -2.25 9.74
N LYS A 97 4.28 -3.07 10.21
CA LYS A 97 4.11 -3.68 11.53
C LYS A 97 4.76 -2.86 12.59
#